data_b0f00cfdb6313ba8b25db01dd3515950
#
_entry.id   b0f00cfdb6313ba8b25db01dd3515950
#
_cell.length_a   1.000
_cell.length_b   1.000
_cell.length_c   1.000
_cell.angle_alpha   90.00
_cell.angle_beta   90.00
_cell.angle_gamma   90.00
#
_symmetry.space_group_name_H-M   'P 1'
#
loop_
_entity.id
_entity.type
_entity.pdbx_description
1 polymer ?
#
loop_
_entity_poly.entity_id
_entity_poly.type
_entity_poly.pdbx_seq_one_letter_code
_entity_poly.pdbx_strand_id
1 'polypeptide(L)'
;LFEDVDIIKSRMPASVDAATDEAAENNPRLAAARLATERTYRLISMENAGFMPNVDLVGTHNRERDAGQLYRKDEDSVLLKMSWNIFAGRETISRAQAAAYDYRESAEKEKNVNNKTKESVRVAWNQYKKGLERLELLESAVKTSQGVMRGRKRLRDAGKETALAVLDSEVEHFGLLANKVNASMDAKLGSYRLLSALGKLDIESLNLDQGKFEIPIQSIDKAVKELVGNELLVR
;
A
#
# COMPACT_ATOMS: atom_id res chain seq x y z
N LEU A 1 5.64 13.87 21.63
CA LEU A 1 4.99 14.19 20.32
C LEU A 1 5.98 14.71 19.26
N PHE A 2 7.22 15.09 19.63
CA PHE A 2 8.24 15.62 18.69
C PHE A 2 9.38 14.63 18.41
N GLU A 3 9.55 13.58 19.21
CA GLU A 3 10.62 12.58 19.06
C GLU A 3 10.52 11.74 17.78
N ASP A 4 9.31 11.55 17.25
CA ASP A 4 9.10 10.72 16.06
C ASP A 4 9.61 11.34 14.75
N VAL A 5 9.82 12.66 14.70
CA VAL A 5 10.27 13.36 13.47
C VAL A 5 11.73 13.02 13.14
N ASP A 6 12.57 12.83 14.15
CA ASP A 6 14.01 12.58 13.94
C ASP A 6 14.27 11.15 13.45
N ILE A 7 13.47 10.18 13.91
CA ILE A 7 13.54 8.78 13.45
C ILE A 7 13.15 8.69 11.96
N ILE A 8 12.09 9.39 11.59
CA ILE A 8 11.61 9.42 10.20
C ILE A 8 12.64 10.13 9.30
N LYS A 9 13.24 11.21 9.77
CA LYS A 9 14.21 12.02 9.02
C LYS A 9 15.48 11.23 8.64
N SER A 10 15.93 10.33 9.49
CA SER A 10 17.10 9.46 9.23
C SER A 10 16.88 8.43 8.12
N ARG A 11 15.62 8.14 7.78
CA ARG A 11 15.20 7.15 6.77
C ARG A 11 14.81 7.77 5.44
N MET A 12 14.87 9.10 5.32
CA MET A 12 14.50 9.79 4.09
C MET A 12 15.64 9.74 3.07
N PRO A 13 15.33 9.51 1.78
CA PRO A 13 16.31 9.58 0.71
C PRO A 13 16.98 10.95 0.65
N ALA A 14 18.21 10.98 0.16
CA ALA A 14 18.97 12.23 0.06
C ALA A 14 18.49 13.13 -1.10
N SER A 15 17.88 12.54 -2.14
CA SER A 15 17.42 13.26 -3.34
C SER A 15 16.12 12.68 -3.88
N VAL A 16 15.46 13.45 -4.75
CA VAL A 16 14.24 12.99 -5.43
C VAL A 16 14.51 11.82 -6.37
N ASP A 17 15.68 11.75 -6.98
CA ASP A 17 16.06 10.67 -7.86
C ASP A 17 16.31 9.38 -7.07
N ALA A 18 17.05 9.47 -5.96
CA ALA A 18 17.20 8.34 -5.03
C ALA A 18 15.85 7.85 -4.51
N ALA A 19 14.91 8.75 -4.20
CA ALA A 19 13.57 8.40 -3.79
C ALA A 19 12.79 7.66 -4.90
N THR A 20 12.93 8.08 -6.16
CA THR A 20 12.26 7.39 -7.28
C THR A 20 12.83 6.02 -7.57
N ASP A 21 14.14 5.84 -7.44
CA ASP A 21 14.80 4.55 -7.61
C ASP A 21 14.41 3.58 -6.49
N GLU A 22 14.42 4.05 -5.25
CA GLU A 22 14.00 3.30 -4.09
C GLU A 22 12.52 2.85 -4.18
N ALA A 23 11.63 3.73 -4.65
CA ALA A 23 10.23 3.38 -4.89
C ALA A 23 10.08 2.37 -6.03
N ALA A 24 10.93 2.40 -7.04
CA ALA A 24 10.91 1.42 -8.12
C ALA A 24 11.23 0.00 -7.65
N GLU A 25 12.00 -0.13 -6.57
CA GLU A 25 12.34 -1.43 -5.98
C GLU A 25 11.31 -1.88 -4.95
N ASN A 26 10.85 -0.98 -4.08
CA ASN A 26 10.08 -1.34 -2.88
C ASN A 26 8.56 -1.12 -3.02
N ASN A 27 8.08 -0.42 -4.04
CA ASN A 27 6.66 -0.10 -4.13
C ASN A 27 5.82 -1.35 -4.47
N PRO A 28 4.89 -1.78 -3.60
CA PRO A 28 4.13 -3.02 -3.77
C PRO A 28 3.17 -2.96 -4.97
N ARG A 29 2.69 -1.77 -5.37
CA ARG A 29 1.84 -1.62 -6.56
C ARG A 29 2.62 -1.90 -7.83
N LEU A 30 3.88 -1.45 -7.89
CA LEU A 30 4.75 -1.72 -9.03
C LEU A 30 5.17 -3.20 -9.07
N ALA A 31 5.47 -3.79 -7.92
CA ALA A 31 5.75 -5.23 -7.82
C ALA A 31 4.56 -6.07 -8.32
N ALA A 32 3.33 -5.73 -7.91
CA ALA A 32 2.11 -6.39 -8.38
C ALA A 32 1.91 -6.24 -9.90
N ALA A 33 2.19 -5.05 -10.47
CA ALA A 33 2.09 -4.84 -11.90
C ALA A 33 3.12 -5.69 -12.69
N ARG A 34 4.37 -5.79 -12.20
CA ARG A 34 5.40 -6.66 -12.78
C ARG A 34 4.99 -8.13 -12.78
N LEU A 35 4.47 -8.63 -11.65
CA LEU A 35 3.97 -10.00 -11.55
C LEU A 35 2.76 -10.25 -12.46
N ALA A 36 1.89 -9.25 -12.66
CA ALA A 36 0.78 -9.34 -13.60
C ALA A 36 1.27 -9.45 -15.06
N THR A 37 2.30 -8.69 -15.43
CA THR A 37 2.94 -8.78 -16.74
C THR A 37 3.62 -10.14 -16.94
N GLU A 38 4.35 -10.63 -15.95
CA GLU A 38 4.95 -11.96 -15.99
C GLU A 38 3.90 -13.07 -16.14
N ARG A 39 2.79 -12.96 -15.40
CA ARG A 39 1.67 -13.91 -15.53
C ARG A 39 1.14 -13.96 -16.97
N THR A 40 0.88 -12.81 -17.57
CA THR A 40 0.35 -12.76 -18.95
C THR A 40 1.37 -13.26 -19.97
N TYR A 41 2.66 -13.03 -19.75
CA TYR A 41 3.72 -13.65 -20.55
C TYR A 41 3.68 -15.18 -20.49
N ARG A 42 3.51 -15.76 -19.29
CA ARG A 42 3.39 -17.23 -19.13
C ARG A 42 2.12 -17.80 -19.74
N LEU A 43 1.03 -17.02 -19.82
CA LEU A 43 -0.19 -17.43 -20.52
C LEU A 43 0.04 -17.65 -22.01
N ILE A 44 0.94 -16.91 -22.66
CA ILE A 44 1.32 -17.16 -24.08
C ILE A 44 1.85 -18.58 -24.23
N SER A 45 2.72 -19.02 -23.32
CA SER A 45 3.27 -20.38 -23.37
C SER A 45 2.19 -21.45 -23.11
N MET A 46 1.24 -21.15 -22.24
CA MET A 46 0.10 -22.02 -21.96
C MET A 46 -0.82 -22.16 -23.20
N GLU A 47 -1.16 -21.07 -23.88
CA GLU A 47 -1.96 -21.14 -25.10
C GLU A 47 -1.21 -21.83 -26.24
N ASN A 48 0.10 -21.65 -26.34
CA ASN A 48 0.94 -22.37 -27.30
C ASN A 48 0.99 -23.88 -27.02
N ALA A 49 0.84 -24.31 -25.78
CA ALA A 49 0.73 -25.75 -25.44
C ALA A 49 -0.53 -26.40 -26.05
N GLY A 50 -1.54 -25.61 -26.41
CA GLY A 50 -2.73 -26.08 -27.12
C GLY A 50 -2.44 -26.63 -28.54
N PHE A 51 -1.25 -26.39 -29.11
CA PHE A 51 -0.79 -27.04 -30.35
C PHE A 51 -0.20 -28.43 -30.13
N MET A 52 0.06 -28.83 -28.88
CA MET A 52 0.67 -30.11 -28.52
C MET A 52 -0.40 -31.12 -28.09
N PRO A 53 -0.11 -32.44 -28.22
CA PRO A 53 -0.98 -33.46 -27.65
C PRO A 53 -0.98 -33.39 -26.12
N ASN A 54 -2.17 -33.63 -25.55
CA ASN A 54 -2.34 -33.83 -24.13
C ASN A 54 -2.21 -35.32 -23.78
N VAL A 55 -1.40 -35.63 -22.77
CA VAL A 55 -1.12 -37.01 -22.33
C VAL A 55 -1.53 -37.13 -20.85
N ASP A 56 -2.55 -37.91 -20.58
CA ASP A 56 -3.10 -38.13 -19.24
C ASP A 56 -2.84 -39.57 -18.80
N LEU A 57 -2.39 -39.75 -17.56
CA LEU A 57 -2.38 -41.04 -16.87
C LEU A 57 -3.62 -41.13 -16.00
N VAL A 58 -4.53 -42.01 -16.34
CA VAL A 58 -5.81 -42.16 -15.67
C VAL A 58 -5.85 -43.48 -14.91
N GLY A 59 -5.91 -43.41 -13.57
CA GLY A 59 -6.17 -44.55 -12.71
C GLY A 59 -7.64 -44.58 -12.29
N THR A 60 -8.34 -45.67 -12.54
CA THR A 60 -9.75 -45.85 -12.08
C THR A 60 -9.83 -47.07 -11.17
N HIS A 61 -10.46 -46.88 -10.01
CA HIS A 61 -10.81 -47.95 -9.08
C HIS A 61 -12.32 -47.93 -8.94
N ASN A 62 -12.99 -48.95 -9.49
CA ASN A 62 -14.45 -49.07 -9.42
C ASN A 62 -14.81 -50.28 -8.55
N ARG A 63 -15.63 -50.01 -7.53
CA ARG A 63 -16.12 -51.04 -6.62
C ARG A 63 -17.66 -51.06 -6.66
N GLU A 64 -18.22 -52.07 -7.28
CA GLU A 64 -19.64 -52.25 -7.42
C GLU A 64 -20.13 -53.34 -6.44
N ARG A 65 -21.12 -52.96 -5.62
CA ARG A 65 -21.78 -53.88 -4.69
C ARG A 65 -23.27 -53.83 -4.97
N ASP A 66 -23.82 -54.94 -5.45
CA ASP A 66 -25.28 -55.06 -5.62
C ASP A 66 -25.90 -55.69 -4.36
N ALA A 67 -26.87 -55.00 -3.75
CA ALA A 67 -27.54 -55.44 -2.52
C ALA A 67 -28.50 -56.65 -2.71
N GLY A 68 -28.82 -56.99 -3.97
CA GLY A 68 -29.77 -58.04 -4.31
C GLY A 68 -29.16 -59.33 -4.86
N GLN A 69 -27.91 -59.29 -5.29
CA GLN A 69 -27.17 -60.47 -5.77
C GLN A 69 -25.81 -60.51 -5.11
N LEU A 70 -25.34 -61.72 -4.74
CA LEU A 70 -24.02 -61.99 -4.14
C LEU A 70 -22.85 -61.68 -5.11
N TYR A 71 -22.95 -60.63 -5.91
CA TYR A 71 -21.98 -60.24 -6.89
C TYR A 71 -21.22 -59.00 -6.40
N ARG A 72 -19.90 -59.19 -6.27
CA ARG A 72 -18.97 -58.11 -5.95
C ARG A 72 -17.98 -58.03 -7.12
N LYS A 73 -17.93 -56.87 -7.76
CA LYS A 73 -16.96 -56.55 -8.81
C LYS A 73 -16.07 -55.44 -8.33
N ASP A 74 -14.78 -55.76 -8.19
CA ASP A 74 -13.72 -54.77 -7.98
C ASP A 74 -12.96 -54.71 -9.31
N GLU A 75 -12.85 -53.55 -9.91
CA GLU A 75 -12.15 -53.33 -11.18
C GLU A 75 -11.17 -52.20 -11.05
N ASP A 76 -9.88 -52.51 -11.23
CA ASP A 76 -8.78 -51.57 -11.24
C ASP A 76 -8.25 -51.46 -12.66
N SER A 77 -8.14 -50.20 -13.15
CA SER A 77 -7.54 -49.94 -14.44
C SER A 77 -6.58 -48.77 -14.40
N VAL A 78 -5.49 -48.86 -15.13
CA VAL A 78 -4.55 -47.79 -15.38
C VAL A 78 -4.42 -47.61 -16.89
N LEU A 79 -4.74 -46.40 -17.34
CA LEU A 79 -4.78 -46.05 -18.78
C LEU A 79 -3.87 -44.87 -19.06
N LEU A 80 -3.10 -44.93 -20.12
CA LEU A 80 -2.44 -43.80 -20.71
C LEU A 80 -3.29 -43.29 -21.86
N LYS A 81 -3.88 -42.09 -21.70
CA LYS A 81 -4.75 -41.49 -22.69
C LYS A 81 -4.02 -40.34 -23.36
N MET A 82 -3.88 -40.38 -24.69
CA MET A 82 -3.36 -39.29 -25.48
C MET A 82 -4.48 -38.69 -26.33
N SER A 83 -4.62 -37.34 -26.25
CA SER A 83 -5.59 -36.61 -27.06
C SER A 83 -4.90 -35.45 -27.76
N TRP A 84 -5.10 -35.33 -29.08
CA TRP A 84 -4.52 -34.27 -29.88
C TRP A 84 -5.56 -33.71 -30.85
N ASN A 85 -5.81 -32.40 -30.72
CA ASN A 85 -6.69 -31.70 -31.64
C ASN A 85 -5.85 -31.12 -32.79
N ILE A 86 -5.80 -31.85 -33.90
CA ILE A 86 -4.98 -31.50 -35.07
C ILE A 86 -5.55 -30.28 -35.80
N PHE A 87 -6.87 -30.07 -35.78
CA PHE A 87 -7.54 -28.97 -36.46
C PHE A 87 -8.72 -28.44 -35.66
N ALA A 88 -8.57 -27.22 -35.15
CA ALA A 88 -9.59 -26.50 -34.36
C ALA A 88 -10.12 -25.23 -35.08
N GLY A 89 -10.17 -25.21 -36.42
CA GLY A 89 -10.70 -24.07 -37.15
C GLY A 89 -10.04 -22.72 -36.85
N ARG A 90 -8.71 -22.72 -36.65
CA ARG A 90 -7.89 -21.53 -36.22
C ARG A 90 -8.10 -21.05 -34.79
N GLU A 91 -8.91 -21.72 -34.00
CA GLU A 91 -9.20 -21.32 -32.60
C GLU A 91 -7.90 -21.18 -31.78
N THR A 92 -7.02 -22.17 -31.80
CA THR A 92 -5.74 -22.17 -31.06
C THR A 92 -4.84 -21.01 -31.49
N ILE A 93 -4.79 -20.71 -32.80
CA ILE A 93 -4.03 -19.55 -33.32
C ILE A 93 -4.59 -18.25 -32.76
N SER A 94 -5.92 -18.09 -32.79
CA SER A 94 -6.57 -16.87 -32.30
C SER A 94 -6.39 -16.69 -30.78
N ARG A 95 -6.42 -17.77 -30.00
CA ARG A 95 -6.14 -17.73 -28.55
C ARG A 95 -4.70 -17.31 -28.27
N ALA A 96 -3.72 -17.88 -28.98
CA ALA A 96 -2.32 -17.50 -28.83
C ALA A 96 -2.08 -16.02 -29.20
N GLN A 97 -2.74 -15.54 -30.26
CA GLN A 97 -2.70 -14.11 -30.63
C GLN A 97 -3.34 -13.22 -29.57
N ALA A 98 -4.50 -13.61 -29.02
CA ALA A 98 -5.16 -12.88 -27.92
C ALA A 98 -4.25 -12.78 -26.71
N ALA A 99 -3.65 -13.89 -26.27
CA ALA A 99 -2.70 -13.90 -25.15
C ALA A 99 -1.48 -12.99 -25.39
N ALA A 100 -1.00 -12.90 -26.65
CA ALA A 100 0.08 -11.98 -27.00
C ALA A 100 -0.35 -10.49 -26.91
N TYR A 101 -1.59 -10.17 -27.24
CA TYR A 101 -2.14 -8.81 -27.05
C TYR A 101 -2.37 -8.51 -25.57
N ASP A 102 -2.87 -9.46 -24.77
CA ASP A 102 -3.04 -9.31 -23.32
C ASP A 102 -1.70 -9.04 -22.62
N TYR A 103 -0.64 -9.71 -23.07
CA TYR A 103 0.72 -9.41 -22.59
C TYR A 103 1.15 -7.97 -22.91
N ARG A 104 0.93 -7.51 -24.14
CA ARG A 104 1.27 -6.12 -24.54
C ARG A 104 0.48 -5.11 -23.71
N GLU A 105 -0.82 -5.34 -23.50
CA GLU A 105 -1.66 -4.52 -22.65
C GLU A 105 -1.11 -4.47 -21.22
N SER A 106 -0.73 -5.63 -20.65
CA SER A 106 -0.19 -5.73 -19.30
C SER A 106 1.15 -4.99 -19.17
N ALA A 107 2.02 -5.08 -20.16
CA ALA A 107 3.29 -4.36 -20.21
C ALA A 107 3.10 -2.83 -20.24
N GLU A 108 2.13 -2.34 -21.02
CA GLU A 108 1.82 -0.89 -21.04
C GLU A 108 1.15 -0.44 -19.72
N LYS A 109 0.34 -1.30 -19.07
CA LYS A 109 -0.20 -1.04 -17.73
C LYS A 109 0.91 -0.94 -16.69
N GLU A 110 1.89 -1.83 -16.72
CA GLU A 110 3.07 -1.79 -15.84
C GLU A 110 3.83 -0.46 -16.02
N LYS A 111 4.10 -0.06 -17.25
CA LYS A 111 4.76 1.21 -17.57
C LYS A 111 3.97 2.42 -17.04
N ASN A 112 2.65 2.39 -17.17
CA ASN A 112 1.78 3.44 -16.63
C ASN A 112 1.85 3.47 -15.08
N VAL A 113 1.82 2.31 -14.40
CA VAL A 113 1.98 2.22 -12.94
C VAL A 113 3.35 2.78 -12.52
N ASN A 114 4.42 2.44 -13.24
CA ASN A 114 5.76 2.97 -12.98
C ASN A 114 5.79 4.52 -13.08
N ASN A 115 5.21 5.09 -14.13
CA ASN A 115 5.16 6.54 -14.31
C ASN A 115 4.35 7.23 -13.20
N LYS A 116 3.19 6.66 -12.82
CA LYS A 116 2.37 7.16 -11.71
C LYS A 116 3.08 7.05 -10.36
N THR A 117 3.86 5.98 -10.15
CA THR A 117 4.67 5.83 -8.93
C THR A 117 5.74 6.93 -8.87
N LYS A 118 6.47 7.17 -9.96
CA LYS A 118 7.47 8.26 -10.03
C LYS A 118 6.84 9.64 -9.80
N GLU A 119 5.68 9.90 -10.38
CA GLU A 119 4.92 11.13 -10.15
C GLU A 119 4.51 11.28 -8.68
N SER A 120 3.94 10.24 -8.10
CA SER A 120 3.52 10.22 -6.68
C SER A 120 4.70 10.51 -5.74
N VAL A 121 5.86 9.90 -5.98
CA VAL A 121 7.08 10.15 -5.21
C VAL A 121 7.53 11.60 -5.32
N ARG A 122 7.59 12.16 -6.53
CA ARG A 122 7.98 13.56 -6.75
C ARG A 122 7.05 14.55 -6.06
N VAL A 123 5.75 14.29 -6.12
CA VAL A 123 4.73 15.12 -5.44
C VAL A 123 4.92 15.03 -3.93
N ALA A 124 5.03 13.82 -3.38
CA ALA A 124 5.23 13.60 -1.94
C ALA A 124 6.54 14.21 -1.43
N TRP A 125 7.62 14.07 -2.18
CA TRP A 125 8.91 14.69 -1.89
C TRP A 125 8.82 16.21 -1.80
N ASN A 126 8.20 16.84 -2.80
CA ASN A 126 8.04 18.29 -2.81
C ASN A 126 7.15 18.77 -1.65
N GLN A 127 6.08 18.03 -1.31
CA GLN A 127 5.23 18.36 -0.15
C GLN A 127 6.01 18.26 1.16
N TYR A 128 6.79 17.19 1.34
CA TYR A 128 7.64 17.01 2.51
C TYR A 128 8.66 18.14 2.64
N LYS A 129 9.41 18.44 1.58
CA LYS A 129 10.44 19.49 1.59
C LYS A 129 9.86 20.87 1.88
N LYS A 130 8.77 21.25 1.20
CA LYS A 130 8.05 22.50 1.44
C LYS A 130 7.46 22.59 2.86
N GLY A 131 7.01 21.45 3.41
CA GLY A 131 6.53 21.37 4.79
C GLY A 131 7.62 21.70 5.79
N LEU A 132 8.83 21.16 5.61
CA LEU A 132 9.98 21.45 6.45
C LEU A 132 10.42 22.93 6.35
N GLU A 133 10.55 23.44 5.13
CA GLU A 133 10.91 24.86 4.88
C GLU A 133 9.93 25.81 5.54
N ARG A 134 8.62 25.54 5.41
CA ARG A 134 7.57 26.33 6.05
C ARG A 134 7.64 26.28 7.58
N LEU A 135 7.93 25.11 8.15
CA LEU A 135 8.09 24.97 9.59
C LEU A 135 9.26 25.81 10.10
N GLU A 136 10.42 25.76 9.46
CA GLU A 136 11.59 26.55 9.81
C GLU A 136 11.32 28.05 9.75
N LEU A 137 10.64 28.51 8.69
CA LEU A 137 10.24 29.91 8.56
C LEU A 137 9.31 30.36 9.68
N LEU A 138 8.32 29.53 10.04
CA LEU A 138 7.39 29.83 11.12
C LEU A 138 8.05 29.77 12.49
N GLU A 139 9.05 28.92 12.71
CA GLU A 139 9.86 28.92 13.93
C GLU A 139 10.61 30.24 14.13
N SER A 140 11.20 30.74 13.05
CA SER A 140 11.87 32.04 13.04
C SER A 140 10.87 33.19 13.30
N ALA A 141 9.70 33.16 12.64
CA ALA A 141 8.66 34.15 12.82
C ALA A 141 8.10 34.20 14.25
N VAL A 142 7.86 33.02 14.87
CA VAL A 142 7.43 32.90 16.27
C VAL A 142 8.47 33.50 17.23
N LYS A 143 9.77 33.23 17.00
CA LYS A 143 10.85 33.79 17.81
C LYS A 143 10.90 35.31 17.71
N THR A 144 10.72 35.84 16.50
CA THR A 144 10.72 37.30 16.24
C THR A 144 9.49 37.96 16.88
N SER A 145 8.30 37.42 16.68
CA SER A 145 7.06 37.97 17.28
C SER A 145 7.08 37.97 18.79
N GLN A 146 7.68 36.94 19.40
CA GLN A 146 7.89 36.89 20.85
C GLN A 146 8.79 38.04 21.33
N GLY A 147 9.82 38.37 20.54
CA GLY A 147 10.68 39.53 20.80
C GLY A 147 9.92 40.85 20.74
N VAL A 148 9.12 41.03 19.69
CA VAL A 148 8.26 42.22 19.50
C VAL A 148 7.27 42.36 20.65
N MET A 149 6.55 41.29 21.00
CA MET A 149 5.59 41.29 22.10
C MET A 149 6.25 41.71 23.43
N ARG A 150 7.43 41.15 23.74
CA ARG A 150 8.18 41.55 24.94
C ARG A 150 8.64 43.00 24.88
N GLY A 151 9.04 43.49 23.75
CA GLY A 151 9.44 44.89 23.53
C GLY A 151 8.27 45.84 23.75
N ARG A 152 7.09 45.56 23.17
CA ARG A 152 5.88 46.37 23.37
C ARG A 152 5.39 46.39 24.81
N LYS A 153 5.47 45.26 25.54
CA LYS A 153 5.18 45.21 26.98
C LYS A 153 6.08 46.16 27.78
N ARG A 154 7.39 46.18 27.52
CA ARG A 154 8.31 47.08 28.18
C ARG A 154 8.01 48.55 27.86
N LEU A 155 7.67 48.87 26.61
CA LEU A 155 7.31 50.23 26.22
C LEU A 155 6.00 50.68 26.88
N ARG A 156 5.00 49.83 27.02
CA ARG A 156 3.78 50.11 27.76
C ARG A 156 4.07 50.36 29.23
N ASP A 157 4.90 49.53 29.87
CA ASP A 157 5.26 49.68 31.27
C ASP A 157 6.03 51.00 31.53
N ALA A 158 6.76 51.48 30.50
CA ALA A 158 7.39 52.78 30.50
C ALA A 158 6.46 53.97 30.09
N GLY A 159 5.16 53.72 29.89
CA GLY A 159 4.17 54.71 29.48
C GLY A 159 4.32 55.20 28.02
N LYS A 160 5.05 54.52 27.16
CA LYS A 160 5.38 54.87 25.76
C LYS A 160 4.59 54.10 24.71
N GLU A 161 3.74 53.16 25.13
CA GLU A 161 2.92 52.36 24.25
C GLU A 161 1.53 52.12 24.85
N THR A 162 0.54 51.83 24.00
CA THR A 162 -0.84 51.60 24.44
C THR A 162 -1.07 50.13 24.82
N ALA A 163 -2.04 49.85 25.69
CA ALA A 163 -2.44 48.49 26.01
C ALA A 163 -2.97 47.73 24.77
N LEU A 164 -3.65 48.47 23.86
CA LEU A 164 -4.17 47.89 22.62
C LEU A 164 -3.04 47.36 21.72
N ALA A 165 -1.94 48.11 21.56
CA ALA A 165 -0.80 47.68 20.77
C ALA A 165 -0.11 46.44 21.34
N VAL A 166 -0.11 46.26 22.68
CA VAL A 166 0.37 45.02 23.32
C VAL A 166 -0.54 43.85 23.00
N LEU A 167 -1.90 44.05 23.13
CA LEU A 167 -2.87 42.98 22.82
C LEU A 167 -2.79 42.56 21.34
N ASP A 168 -2.63 43.49 20.41
CA ASP A 168 -2.46 43.20 18.98
C ASP A 168 -1.22 42.30 18.75
N SER A 169 -0.11 42.63 19.43
CA SER A 169 1.11 41.82 19.31
C SER A 169 0.99 40.42 19.98
N GLU A 170 0.14 40.30 20.99
CA GLU A 170 -0.18 39.00 21.60
C GLU A 170 -1.03 38.14 20.64
N VAL A 171 -2.06 38.72 20.05
CA VAL A 171 -2.92 38.05 19.05
C VAL A 171 -2.08 37.55 17.86
N GLU A 172 -1.22 38.44 17.33
CA GLU A 172 -0.29 38.06 16.23
C GLU A 172 0.63 36.91 16.64
N HIS A 173 1.26 36.96 17.83
CA HIS A 173 2.10 35.91 18.33
C HIS A 173 1.39 34.57 18.48
N PHE A 174 0.19 34.54 19.04
CA PHE A 174 -0.63 33.33 19.17
C PHE A 174 -1.08 32.79 17.81
N GLY A 175 -1.39 33.68 16.85
CA GLY A 175 -1.68 33.28 15.46
C GLY A 175 -0.49 32.58 14.80
N LEU A 176 0.72 33.09 14.99
CA LEU A 176 1.95 32.46 14.49
C LEU A 176 2.25 31.13 15.17
N LEU A 177 1.98 31.00 16.50
CA LEU A 177 2.11 29.73 17.20
C LEU A 177 1.15 28.67 16.66
N ALA A 178 -0.13 29.03 16.42
CA ALA A 178 -1.11 28.13 15.81
C ALA A 178 -0.67 27.67 14.40
N ASN A 179 -0.18 28.61 13.58
CA ASN A 179 0.34 28.31 12.26
C ASN A 179 1.60 27.40 12.31
N LYS A 180 2.47 27.58 13.29
CA LYS A 180 3.63 26.69 13.52
C LYS A 180 3.18 25.26 13.84
N VAL A 181 2.17 25.09 14.71
CA VAL A 181 1.63 23.77 15.04
C VAL A 181 1.07 23.09 13.80
N ASN A 182 0.29 23.82 13.00
CA ASN A 182 -0.26 23.29 11.75
C ASN A 182 0.86 22.90 10.77
N ALA A 183 1.88 23.75 10.60
CA ALA A 183 3.01 23.43 9.72
C ALA A 183 3.81 22.22 10.21
N SER A 184 3.94 22.01 11.51
CA SER A 184 4.59 20.81 12.06
C SER A 184 3.80 19.54 11.75
N MET A 185 2.48 19.59 11.81
CA MET A 185 1.61 18.48 11.40
C MET A 185 1.65 18.22 9.90
N ASP A 186 1.66 19.29 9.09
CA ASP A 186 1.80 19.19 7.63
C ASP A 186 3.14 18.53 7.24
N ALA A 187 4.24 18.90 7.90
CA ALA A 187 5.54 18.30 7.67
C ALA A 187 5.57 16.81 8.05
N LYS A 188 4.97 16.44 9.19
CA LYS A 188 4.81 15.03 9.59
C LYS A 188 3.97 14.26 8.58
N LEU A 189 2.82 14.79 8.19
CA LEU A 189 1.95 14.15 7.21
C LEU A 189 2.66 13.98 5.86
N GLY A 190 3.47 14.99 5.46
CA GLY A 190 4.32 14.92 4.28
C GLY A 190 5.33 13.77 4.33
N SER A 191 5.96 13.54 5.48
CA SER A 191 6.90 12.44 5.67
C SER A 191 6.22 11.07 5.56
N TYR A 192 5.05 10.88 6.16
CA TYR A 192 4.30 9.63 6.03
C TYR A 192 3.81 9.38 4.61
N ARG A 193 3.38 10.43 3.89
CA ARG A 193 3.01 10.32 2.47
C ARG A 193 4.21 9.91 1.61
N LEU A 194 5.38 10.44 1.91
CA LEU A 194 6.60 10.05 1.20
C LEU A 194 6.95 8.59 1.48
N LEU A 195 6.96 8.14 2.74
CA LEU A 195 7.19 6.73 3.09
C LEU A 195 6.18 5.79 2.41
N SER A 196 4.90 6.19 2.35
CA SER A 196 3.87 5.44 1.63
C SER A 196 4.15 5.36 0.13
N ALA A 197 4.59 6.46 -0.49
CA ALA A 197 4.94 6.49 -1.91
C ALA A 197 6.18 5.64 -2.23
N LEU A 198 7.14 5.57 -1.30
CA LEU A 198 8.32 4.70 -1.36
C LEU A 198 7.97 3.21 -1.17
N GLY A 199 6.80 2.89 -0.62
CA GLY A 199 6.43 1.52 -0.25
C GLY A 199 7.05 1.05 1.07
N LYS A 200 7.50 1.98 1.91
CA LYS A 200 8.14 1.71 3.21
C LYS A 200 7.29 2.08 4.42
N LEU A 201 5.99 2.30 4.21
CA LEU A 201 5.06 2.57 5.30
C LEU A 201 4.58 1.24 5.90
N ASP A 202 5.37 0.64 6.77
CA ASP A 202 5.09 -0.58 7.50
C ASP A 202 5.22 -0.37 9.02
N ILE A 203 4.81 -1.37 9.80
CA ILE A 203 4.82 -1.33 11.26
C ILE A 203 6.26 -1.21 11.80
N GLU A 204 7.21 -1.89 11.14
CA GLU A 204 8.62 -1.84 11.52
C GLU A 204 9.24 -0.46 11.25
N SER A 205 8.90 0.15 10.11
CA SER A 205 9.42 1.48 9.75
C SER A 205 8.92 2.57 10.69
N LEU A 206 7.74 2.40 11.27
CA LEU A 206 7.15 3.32 12.23
C LEU A 206 7.53 2.99 13.67
N ASN A 207 8.29 1.92 13.91
CA ASN A 207 8.64 1.43 15.23
C ASN A 207 7.42 1.29 16.17
N LEU A 208 6.29 0.83 15.59
CA LEU A 208 5.07 0.62 16.34
C LEU A 208 5.14 -0.70 17.10
N ASP A 209 4.73 -0.67 18.36
CA ASP A 209 4.64 -1.86 19.20
C ASP A 209 3.49 -2.75 18.70
N GLN A 210 3.83 -3.87 18.06
CA GLN A 210 2.86 -4.82 17.50
C GLN A 210 1.90 -5.35 18.56
N GLY A 211 2.37 -5.50 19.81
CA GLY A 211 1.54 -6.00 20.91
C GLY A 211 0.35 -5.10 21.28
N LYS A 212 0.38 -3.81 20.90
CA LYS A 212 -0.76 -2.88 21.10
C LYS A 212 -1.84 -2.97 20.03
N PHE A 213 -1.56 -3.62 18.90
CA PHE A 213 -2.47 -3.74 17.76
C PHE A 213 -2.95 -5.17 17.52
N GLU A 214 -2.49 -6.13 18.29
CA GLU A 214 -3.06 -7.47 18.26
C GLU A 214 -4.50 -7.41 18.78
N ILE A 215 -5.46 -7.57 17.88
CA ILE A 215 -6.83 -7.86 18.27
C ILE A 215 -6.77 -9.27 18.89
N PRO A 216 -7.03 -9.42 20.19
CA PRO A 216 -6.92 -10.73 20.81
C PRO A 216 -7.92 -11.67 20.11
N ILE A 217 -7.40 -12.67 19.37
CA ILE A 217 -8.19 -13.66 18.63
C ILE A 217 -9.24 -14.29 19.54
N GLN A 218 -8.94 -14.44 20.82
CA GLN A 218 -9.88 -14.90 21.86
C GLN A 218 -11.13 -14.02 22.01
N SER A 219 -11.06 -12.70 21.72
CA SER A 219 -12.23 -11.82 21.77
C SER A 219 -13.12 -11.99 20.53
N ILE A 220 -12.54 -12.35 19.37
CA ILE A 220 -13.28 -12.65 18.14
C ILE A 220 -13.98 -14.01 18.30
N ASP A 221 -13.27 -15.03 18.78
CA ASP A 221 -13.85 -16.36 19.05
C ASP A 221 -15.00 -16.31 20.08
N LYS A 222 -14.88 -15.45 21.09
CA LYS A 222 -15.94 -15.24 22.07
C LYS A 222 -17.15 -14.53 21.47
N ALA A 223 -16.93 -13.48 20.67
CA ALA A 223 -18.00 -12.76 19.97
C ALA A 223 -18.72 -13.65 18.92
N VAL A 224 -17.96 -14.47 18.18
CA VAL A 224 -18.53 -15.43 17.23
C VAL A 224 -19.34 -16.51 17.97
N LYS A 225 -18.88 -17.05 19.10
CA LYS A 225 -19.63 -18.01 19.91
C LYS A 225 -20.90 -17.41 20.51
N GLU A 226 -20.88 -16.15 20.94
CA GLU A 226 -22.07 -15.44 21.43
C GLU A 226 -23.10 -15.19 20.31
N LEU A 227 -22.65 -14.86 19.10
CA LEU A 227 -23.53 -14.68 17.93
C LEU A 227 -24.14 -16.00 17.45
N VAL A 228 -23.34 -17.06 17.33
CA VAL A 228 -23.79 -18.37 16.88
C VAL A 228 -24.62 -19.09 17.96
N GLY A 229 -24.29 -18.89 19.23
CA GLY A 229 -25.03 -19.47 20.35
C GLY A 229 -26.42 -18.88 20.55
N ASN A 230 -26.64 -17.61 20.21
CA ASN A 230 -27.94 -16.96 20.29
C ASN A 230 -28.90 -17.33 19.10
N GLU A 231 -28.35 -17.71 17.95
CA GLU A 231 -29.22 -18.15 16.82
C GLU A 231 -29.75 -19.58 16.96
N LEU A 232 -29.11 -20.42 17.78
CA LEU A 232 -29.57 -21.81 18.00
C LEU A 232 -30.62 -21.96 19.11
N LEU A 233 -30.95 -20.90 19.83
CA LEU A 233 -31.99 -20.89 20.88
C LEU A 233 -33.35 -20.30 20.44
N VAL A 234 -33.46 -19.92 19.15
CA VAL A 234 -34.68 -19.35 18.55
C VAL A 234 -35.28 -20.29 17.49
N ARG A 235 -35.17 -21.62 17.68
CA ARG A 235 -36.00 -22.61 16.94
C ARG A 235 -36.57 -23.65 17.86
#